data_dec9076fc39e7f788f4894dcc8e58c48
#
_entry.id   dec9076fc39e7f788f4894dcc8e58c48
#
_cell.length_a   1.000
_cell.length_b   1.000
_cell.length_c   1.000
_cell.angle_alpha   90.00
_cell.angle_beta   90.00
_cell.angle_gamma   90.00
#
_symmetry.space_group_name_H-M   'P 1'
#
loop_
_entity.id
_entity.type
_entity.pdbx_description
1 polymer ?
#
loop_
_entity_poly.entity_id
_entity_poly.type
_entity_poly.pdbx_seq_one_letter_code
_entity_poly.pdbx_strand_id
1 'polypeptide(L)'
;MHGRYLLWLLIAASALQLACGGGAAMPKTTPTSGSAGQLSVTPSNFSFGAVLVGKSKSLNGVLSATNSDVTVSSASWNGQGFALNGISFPATVPAGQSLSFTVTFTPQIAGSSTGSLDFVSNASNSVGTEALTGSGSQSSQYSVGLSWDASNSPVVGYNVYRGTQSGGPYQKLNPSPQPGTSYTDASVQSGVTYFYVATAVAPDLVESPHSNQTSATIP
;
A
#
# COMPACT_ATOMS: atom_id res chain seq x y z
N MET A 1 33.99 34.46 -39.45
CA MET A 1 33.26 35.72 -39.69
C MET A 1 32.83 36.29 -38.35
N HIS A 2 33.35 37.48 -38.10
CA HIS A 2 33.26 38.25 -36.83
C HIS A 2 31.89 38.94 -36.77
N GLY A 3 31.36 39.07 -35.57
CA GLY A 3 30.21 39.94 -35.29
C GLY A 3 30.16 40.31 -33.82
N ARG A 4 31.00 41.25 -33.44
CA ARG A 4 30.99 41.96 -32.12
C ARG A 4 29.95 43.07 -32.24
N TYR A 5 29.05 43.22 -31.28
CA TYR A 5 28.28 44.46 -31.08
C TYR A 5 28.43 44.97 -29.67
N LEU A 6 28.79 46.18 -29.66
CA LEU A 6 29.32 47.11 -28.72
C LEU A 6 28.26 47.64 -27.76
N LEU A 7 28.68 47.80 -26.54
CA LEU A 7 28.19 48.55 -25.39
C LEU A 7 27.80 50.00 -25.75
N TRP A 8 26.65 50.51 -25.25
CA TRP A 8 26.45 51.94 -25.02
C TRP A 8 26.01 52.20 -23.58
N LEU A 9 26.94 52.85 -22.91
CA LEU A 9 26.77 53.47 -21.58
C LEU A 9 26.24 54.88 -21.82
N LEU A 10 25.11 55.26 -21.23
CA LEU A 10 24.63 56.64 -21.15
C LEU A 10 24.59 57.05 -19.69
N ILE A 11 25.61 57.88 -19.30
CA ILE A 11 25.67 58.61 -18.08
C ILE A 11 24.93 59.94 -18.35
N ALA A 12 23.87 60.23 -17.62
CA ALA A 12 23.31 61.56 -17.51
C ALA A 12 23.36 62.02 -16.05
N ALA A 13 24.32 62.88 -15.79
CA ALA A 13 24.38 63.66 -14.56
C ALA A 13 23.58 64.96 -14.76
N SER A 14 22.69 65.27 -13.83
CA SER A 14 22.31 66.68 -13.62
C SER A 14 21.55 66.87 -12.31
N ALA A 15 22.17 67.78 -11.58
CA ALA A 15 21.59 68.89 -10.77
C ALA A 15 20.96 68.55 -9.41
N LEU A 16 21.76 68.86 -8.45
CA LEU A 16 21.42 69.21 -7.08
C LEU A 16 20.42 70.41 -7.02
N GLN A 17 19.22 70.21 -6.49
CA GLN A 17 18.40 71.33 -5.97
C GLN A 17 18.12 71.08 -4.48
N LEU A 18 18.68 71.92 -3.67
CA LEU A 18 18.38 72.08 -2.27
C LEU A 18 17.07 72.83 -2.14
N ALA A 19 15.99 72.17 -1.68
CA ALA A 19 14.78 72.82 -1.20
C ALA A 19 14.55 72.37 0.24
N CYS A 20 14.73 73.37 1.13
CA CYS A 20 14.39 73.29 2.54
C CYS A 20 12.85 73.39 2.69
N GLY A 21 12.27 72.51 3.53
CA GLY A 21 10.95 72.83 4.07
C GLY A 21 9.92 71.69 4.01
N GLY A 22 9.51 71.24 5.15
CA GLY A 22 8.28 70.51 5.34
C GLY A 22 8.44 69.01 5.68
N GLY A 23 8.51 68.73 6.96
CA GLY A 23 8.45 67.33 7.47
C GLY A 23 7.08 66.74 7.19
N ALA A 24 6.94 66.11 6.05
CA ALA A 24 5.88 65.12 5.84
C ALA A 24 6.30 63.83 6.51
N ALA A 25 5.63 63.48 7.59
CA ALA A 25 5.72 62.14 8.18
C ALA A 25 5.45 61.12 7.07
N MET A 26 6.44 60.31 6.72
CA MET A 26 6.20 59.14 5.86
C MET A 26 5.09 58.32 6.49
N PRO A 27 4.07 57.90 5.72
CA PRO A 27 3.09 56.97 6.23
C PRO A 27 3.86 55.73 6.67
N LYS A 28 3.77 55.43 7.94
CA LYS A 28 4.26 54.19 8.53
C LYS A 28 3.42 53.10 7.85
N THR A 29 3.96 52.45 6.82
CA THR A 29 3.35 51.26 6.26
C THR A 29 3.38 50.23 7.39
N THR A 30 2.27 50.13 8.10
CA THR A 30 2.01 48.96 8.94
C THR A 30 2.14 47.78 8.01
N PRO A 31 3.02 46.81 8.33
CA PRO A 31 3.03 45.57 7.57
C PRO A 31 1.62 45.02 7.63
N THR A 32 1.01 44.87 6.47
CA THR A 32 -0.25 44.10 6.37
C THR A 32 0.04 42.77 6.97
N SER A 33 -0.49 42.51 8.16
CA SER A 33 -0.37 41.22 8.81
C SER A 33 -1.09 40.24 7.88
N GLY A 34 -0.33 39.57 7.01
CA GLY A 34 -0.84 38.48 6.22
C GLY A 34 -1.47 37.46 7.18
N SER A 35 -2.63 36.96 6.85
CA SER A 35 -3.27 35.91 7.66
C SER A 35 -2.28 34.78 7.88
N ALA A 36 -2.13 34.33 9.12
CA ALA A 36 -1.22 33.26 9.48
C ALA A 36 -1.58 31.98 8.73
N GLY A 37 -0.58 31.21 8.36
CA GLY A 37 -0.77 29.96 7.62
C GLY A 37 -1.62 28.96 8.38
N GLN A 38 -2.48 28.26 7.67
CA GLN A 38 -3.30 27.18 8.18
C GLN A 38 -2.93 25.89 7.47
N LEU A 39 -2.93 24.78 8.19
CA LEU A 39 -2.66 23.45 7.67
C LEU A 39 -3.92 22.58 7.78
N SER A 40 -4.15 21.76 6.76
CA SER A 40 -5.16 20.71 6.78
C SER A 40 -4.58 19.38 6.31
N VAL A 41 -5.14 18.29 6.84
CA VAL A 41 -4.81 16.92 6.45
C VAL A 41 -6.03 16.26 5.83
N THR A 42 -5.85 15.56 4.74
CA THR A 42 -6.91 14.80 4.08
C THR A 42 -6.39 13.44 3.64
N PRO A 43 -7.09 12.35 3.97
CA PRO A 43 -8.30 12.26 4.81
C PRO A 43 -7.99 12.46 6.31
N SER A 44 -8.99 12.78 7.11
CA SER A 44 -8.87 12.89 8.57
C SER A 44 -8.86 11.55 9.31
N ASN A 45 -9.01 10.44 8.58
CA ASN A 45 -8.83 9.09 9.07
C ASN A 45 -8.34 8.17 7.95
N PHE A 46 -7.55 7.17 8.32
CA PHE A 46 -7.03 6.16 7.41
C PHE A 46 -7.58 4.79 7.81
N SER A 47 -8.54 4.27 7.04
CA SER A 47 -9.14 2.96 7.24
C SER A 47 -8.62 1.95 6.22
N PHE A 48 -7.83 0.99 6.66
CA PHE A 48 -7.20 -0.01 5.80
C PHE A 48 -8.10 -1.23 5.56
N GLY A 49 -9.11 -1.45 6.42
CA GLY A 49 -9.92 -2.67 6.37
C GLY A 49 -9.10 -3.90 6.74
N ALA A 50 -9.50 -5.06 6.19
CA ALA A 50 -8.77 -6.31 6.38
C ALA A 50 -7.59 -6.39 5.41
N VAL A 51 -6.40 -6.68 5.95
CA VAL A 51 -5.15 -6.89 5.21
C VAL A 51 -4.56 -8.22 5.65
N LEU A 52 -4.16 -9.07 4.72
CA LEU A 52 -3.54 -10.34 5.06
C LEU A 52 -2.25 -10.12 5.86
N VAL A 53 -2.07 -10.91 6.90
CA VAL A 53 -0.85 -10.91 7.72
C VAL A 53 0.38 -11.04 6.82
N GLY A 54 1.37 -10.16 7.01
CA GLY A 54 2.59 -10.08 6.20
C GLY A 54 2.42 -9.41 4.83
N LYS A 55 1.20 -8.96 4.47
CA LYS A 55 0.97 -8.13 3.27
C LYS A 55 0.77 -6.68 3.68
N SER A 56 1.02 -5.77 2.73
CA SER A 56 0.90 -4.33 2.97
C SER A 56 -0.21 -3.72 2.13
N LYS A 57 -0.89 -2.74 2.71
CA LYS A 57 -1.82 -1.84 2.01
C LYS A 57 -1.42 -0.40 2.31
N SER A 58 -1.41 0.45 1.29
CA SER A 58 -1.05 1.86 1.42
C SER A 58 -2.22 2.76 1.05
N LEU A 59 -2.36 3.87 1.77
CA LEU A 59 -3.33 4.93 1.51
C LEU A 59 -2.58 6.26 1.43
N ASN A 60 -2.98 7.10 0.48
CA ASN A 60 -2.40 8.42 0.30
C ASN A 60 -3.07 9.42 1.21
N GLY A 61 -2.27 10.30 1.79
CA GLY A 61 -2.70 11.50 2.49
C GLY A 61 -2.12 12.76 1.85
N VAL A 62 -2.73 13.89 2.14
CA VAL A 62 -2.35 15.19 1.60
C VAL A 62 -2.34 16.21 2.73
N LEU A 63 -1.23 16.94 2.85
CA LEU A 63 -1.11 18.18 3.63
C LEU A 63 -1.37 19.36 2.71
N SER A 64 -2.24 20.27 3.08
CA SER A 64 -2.55 21.48 2.30
C SER A 64 -2.41 22.72 3.18
N ALA A 65 -1.73 23.75 2.67
CA ALA A 65 -1.57 25.02 3.35
C ALA A 65 -2.39 26.12 2.70
N THR A 66 -2.97 26.99 3.53
CA THR A 66 -3.71 28.21 3.09
C THR A 66 -3.17 29.43 3.81
N ASN A 67 -3.46 30.62 3.26
CA ASN A 67 -3.08 31.95 3.74
C ASN A 67 -1.59 32.26 3.61
N SER A 68 -0.71 31.51 4.23
CA SER A 68 0.76 31.60 4.08
C SER A 68 1.41 30.23 4.14
N ASP A 69 2.70 30.19 3.80
CA ASP A 69 3.49 28.97 3.84
C ASP A 69 3.49 28.35 5.24
N VAL A 70 3.38 27.02 5.30
CA VAL A 70 3.43 26.26 6.55
C VAL A 70 4.60 25.29 6.51
N THR A 71 5.43 25.35 7.53
CA THR A 71 6.51 24.37 7.76
C THR A 71 6.04 23.33 8.75
N VAL A 72 6.00 22.07 8.31
CA VAL A 72 5.81 20.91 9.17
C VAL A 72 7.16 20.44 9.63
N SER A 73 7.41 20.55 10.92
CA SER A 73 8.72 20.26 11.52
C SER A 73 8.96 18.78 11.76
N SER A 74 7.89 18.05 12.08
CA SER A 74 7.93 16.60 12.34
C SER A 74 6.55 15.97 12.22
N ALA A 75 6.53 14.63 12.17
CA ALA A 75 5.34 13.84 12.40
C ALA A 75 5.65 12.74 13.41
N SER A 76 4.65 12.36 14.18
CA SER A 76 4.70 11.19 15.05
C SER A 76 3.50 10.29 14.77
N TRP A 77 3.71 9.00 14.81
CA TRP A 77 2.64 8.02 14.65
C TRP A 77 2.85 6.86 15.60
N ASN A 78 1.76 6.20 15.92
CA ASN A 78 1.76 5.00 16.74
C ASN A 78 0.85 3.93 16.14
N GLY A 79 0.74 2.80 16.83
CA GLY A 79 -0.04 1.66 16.39
C GLY A 79 0.80 0.62 15.64
N GLN A 80 0.55 -0.64 15.97
CA GLN A 80 1.30 -1.75 15.42
C GLN A 80 0.99 -1.94 13.93
N GLY A 81 2.03 -2.02 13.12
CA GLY A 81 1.93 -2.27 11.69
C GLY A 81 1.75 -1.03 10.82
N PHE A 82 1.61 0.18 11.40
CA PHE A 82 1.51 1.42 10.63
C PHE A 82 2.89 2.08 10.42
N ALA A 83 3.08 2.67 9.26
CA ALA A 83 4.27 3.42 8.89
C ALA A 83 3.90 4.62 8.02
N LEU A 84 4.59 5.76 8.24
CA LEU A 84 4.51 6.98 7.41
C LEU A 84 5.65 6.97 6.40
N ASN A 85 5.35 7.27 5.14
CA ASN A 85 6.29 7.27 4.03
C ASN A 85 6.01 8.44 3.07
N GLY A 86 6.94 8.71 2.15
CA GLY A 86 6.75 9.66 1.06
C GLY A 86 6.87 11.14 1.45
N ILE A 87 7.30 11.44 2.69
CA ILE A 87 7.54 12.78 3.18
C ILE A 87 8.80 12.81 4.07
N SER A 88 9.58 13.86 3.97
CA SER A 88 10.78 14.10 4.82
C SER A 88 10.60 15.40 5.59
N PHE A 89 11.07 15.46 6.81
CA PHE A 89 10.93 16.62 7.68
C PHE A 89 12.27 17.30 7.93
N PRO A 90 12.31 18.65 8.07
CA PRO A 90 11.17 19.56 7.93
C PRO A 90 10.68 19.67 6.48
N ALA A 91 9.36 19.84 6.28
CA ALA A 91 8.74 20.01 5.00
C ALA A 91 7.94 21.31 4.94
N THR A 92 8.15 22.11 3.92
CA THR A 92 7.38 23.36 3.71
C THR A 92 6.29 23.11 2.67
N VAL A 93 5.05 23.41 3.04
CA VAL A 93 3.88 23.44 2.16
C VAL A 93 3.60 24.89 1.81
N PRO A 94 3.84 25.33 0.55
CA PRO A 94 3.58 26.71 0.15
C PRO A 94 2.08 27.04 0.21
N ALA A 95 1.76 28.30 0.43
CA ALA A 95 0.37 28.80 0.46
C ALA A 95 -0.40 28.41 -0.81
N GLY A 96 -1.57 27.80 -0.67
CA GLY A 96 -2.39 27.31 -1.77
C GLY A 96 -1.89 26.04 -2.44
N GLN A 97 -0.83 25.42 -1.91
CA GLN A 97 -0.25 24.17 -2.42
C GLN A 97 -0.50 23.00 -1.48
N SER A 98 -0.18 21.82 -1.97
CA SER A 98 -0.35 20.56 -1.24
C SER A 98 0.88 19.68 -1.36
N LEU A 99 1.14 18.89 -0.33
CA LEU A 99 2.20 17.90 -0.26
C LEU A 99 1.61 16.53 0.06
N SER A 100 1.89 15.54 -0.76
CA SER A 100 1.40 14.17 -0.57
C SER A 100 2.32 13.37 0.33
N PHE A 101 1.72 12.48 1.11
CA PHE A 101 2.40 11.44 1.89
C PHE A 101 1.63 10.12 1.79
N THR A 102 2.20 9.05 2.32
CA THR A 102 1.57 7.72 2.29
C THR A 102 1.61 7.09 3.67
N VAL A 103 0.49 6.56 4.12
CA VAL A 103 0.44 5.69 5.30
C VAL A 103 0.32 4.25 4.82
N THR A 104 1.19 3.38 5.33
CA THR A 104 1.20 1.94 5.01
C THR A 104 0.82 1.14 6.25
N PHE A 105 -0.05 0.16 6.07
CA PHE A 105 -0.40 -0.83 7.10
C PHE A 105 0.08 -2.22 6.71
N THR A 106 0.89 -2.84 7.58
CA THR A 106 1.46 -4.19 7.40
C THR A 106 1.25 -4.98 8.68
N PRO A 107 0.07 -5.63 8.86
CA PRO A 107 -0.19 -6.41 10.06
C PRO A 107 0.75 -7.60 10.18
N GLN A 108 1.33 -7.82 11.37
CA GLN A 108 2.17 -8.99 11.68
C GLN A 108 1.38 -10.13 12.33
N ILE A 109 0.21 -9.82 12.87
CA ILE A 109 -0.71 -10.77 13.52
C ILE A 109 -2.15 -10.50 13.07
N ALA A 110 -3.00 -11.52 13.20
CA ALA A 110 -4.44 -11.35 12.98
C ALA A 110 -5.08 -10.55 14.13
N GLY A 111 -6.09 -9.77 13.80
CA GLY A 111 -6.83 -8.95 14.77
C GLY A 111 -6.82 -7.47 14.41
N SER A 112 -7.57 -6.69 15.18
CA SER A 112 -7.71 -5.25 14.98
C SER A 112 -6.45 -4.50 15.42
N SER A 113 -6.07 -3.48 14.63
CA SER A 113 -5.02 -2.53 14.95
C SER A 113 -5.58 -1.11 14.85
N THR A 114 -5.24 -0.29 15.85
CA THR A 114 -5.56 1.12 15.87
C THR A 114 -4.31 1.93 16.16
N GLY A 115 -4.29 3.16 15.71
CA GLY A 115 -3.18 4.07 15.94
C GLY A 115 -3.57 5.50 15.63
N SER A 116 -2.61 6.40 15.75
CA SER A 116 -2.76 7.82 15.44
C SER A 116 -1.56 8.32 14.62
N LEU A 117 -1.79 9.40 13.88
CA LEU A 117 -0.79 10.16 13.16
C LEU A 117 -0.98 11.64 13.50
N ASP A 118 0.08 12.28 13.97
CA ASP A 118 0.10 13.67 14.38
C ASP A 118 1.19 14.42 13.64
N PHE A 119 0.91 15.68 13.24
CA PHE A 119 1.87 16.58 12.60
C PHE A 119 2.15 17.79 13.48
N VAL A 120 3.42 18.14 13.63
CA VAL A 120 3.86 19.35 14.32
C VAL A 120 4.25 20.38 13.28
N SER A 121 3.65 21.58 13.33
CA SER A 121 3.88 22.64 12.36
C SER A 121 3.83 24.03 13.01
N ASN A 122 4.20 25.05 12.23
CA ASN A 122 4.04 26.47 12.59
C ASN A 122 2.70 27.05 12.14
N ALA A 123 1.74 26.22 11.74
CA ALA A 123 0.39 26.66 11.39
C ALA A 123 -0.31 27.32 12.59
N SER A 124 -1.18 28.27 12.31
CA SER A 124 -1.96 29.00 13.34
C SER A 124 -3.13 28.17 13.88
N ASN A 125 -3.52 27.13 13.18
CA ASN A 125 -4.52 26.17 13.62
C ASN A 125 -3.86 24.88 14.12
N SER A 126 -4.49 24.20 15.05
CA SER A 126 -4.13 22.82 15.38
C SER A 126 -4.66 21.89 14.29
N VAL A 127 -3.79 21.09 13.68
CA VAL A 127 -4.21 19.94 12.91
C VAL A 127 -4.66 18.88 13.93
N GLY A 128 -5.81 18.27 13.70
CA GLY A 128 -6.29 17.18 14.57
C GLY A 128 -5.37 15.97 14.45
N THR A 129 -5.52 15.04 15.40
CA THR A 129 -4.91 13.73 15.32
C THR A 129 -5.66 12.88 14.30
N GLU A 130 -4.95 12.35 13.31
CA GLU A 130 -5.53 11.49 12.28
C GLU A 130 -5.64 10.04 12.81
N ALA A 131 -6.83 9.47 12.76
CA ALA A 131 -7.04 8.09 13.22
C ALA A 131 -6.54 7.08 12.18
N LEU A 132 -5.82 6.05 12.65
CA LEU A 132 -5.36 4.92 11.84
C LEU A 132 -6.10 3.65 12.30
N THR A 133 -6.77 2.95 11.38
CA THR A 133 -7.49 1.72 11.68
C THR A 133 -7.25 0.65 10.61
N GLY A 134 -7.12 -0.60 11.04
CA GLY A 134 -6.97 -1.75 10.15
C GLY A 134 -7.17 -3.05 10.91
N SER A 135 -7.22 -4.16 10.21
CA SER A 135 -7.20 -5.49 10.81
C SER A 135 -6.32 -6.44 10.03
N GLY A 136 -5.48 -7.19 10.74
CA GLY A 136 -4.78 -8.33 10.16
C GLY A 136 -5.75 -9.50 9.98
N SER A 137 -5.78 -10.10 8.80
CA SER A 137 -6.50 -11.32 8.53
C SER A 137 -5.55 -12.45 8.18
N GLN A 138 -5.85 -13.66 8.64
CA GLN A 138 -5.13 -14.85 8.17
C GLN A 138 -5.75 -15.30 6.84
N SER A 139 -4.92 -15.81 5.93
CA SER A 139 -5.45 -16.57 4.81
C SER A 139 -6.06 -17.85 5.38
N SER A 140 -7.33 -18.12 5.10
CA SER A 140 -7.90 -19.43 5.36
C SER A 140 -7.13 -20.44 4.51
N GLN A 141 -6.34 -21.32 5.14
CA GLN A 141 -5.75 -22.44 4.45
C GLN A 141 -6.81 -23.55 4.39
N TYR A 142 -7.35 -23.72 3.21
CA TYR A 142 -8.23 -24.85 2.94
C TYR A 142 -7.45 -26.06 2.51
N SER A 143 -7.96 -27.24 2.78
CA SER A 143 -7.43 -28.49 2.26
C SER A 143 -8.58 -29.42 1.86
N VAL A 144 -8.31 -30.30 0.91
CA VAL A 144 -9.22 -31.37 0.50
C VAL A 144 -8.60 -32.69 0.87
N GLY A 145 -9.25 -33.42 1.78
CA GLY A 145 -8.92 -34.81 2.07
C GLY A 145 -9.55 -35.73 1.03
N LEU A 146 -8.75 -36.56 0.39
CA LEU A 146 -9.15 -37.54 -0.60
C LEU A 146 -8.92 -38.94 -0.07
N SER A 147 -9.79 -39.87 -0.38
CA SER A 147 -9.61 -41.31 -0.12
C SER A 147 -10.21 -42.12 -1.26
N TRP A 148 -9.63 -43.30 -1.48
CA TRP A 148 -10.07 -44.23 -2.53
C TRP A 148 -9.89 -45.68 -2.07
N ASP A 149 -10.52 -46.60 -2.77
CA ASP A 149 -10.39 -48.01 -2.51
C ASP A 149 -9.06 -48.52 -3.06
N ALA A 150 -8.45 -49.47 -2.34
CA ALA A 150 -7.22 -50.10 -2.78
C ALA A 150 -7.42 -50.85 -4.10
N SER A 151 -6.40 -50.81 -4.96
CA SER A 151 -6.35 -51.67 -6.17
C SER A 151 -6.39 -53.13 -5.80
N ASN A 152 -7.12 -53.92 -6.56
CA ASN A 152 -7.11 -55.41 -6.44
C ASN A 152 -5.85 -56.07 -7.03
N SER A 153 -5.06 -55.29 -7.79
CA SER A 153 -3.77 -55.76 -8.36
C SER A 153 -2.61 -55.19 -7.55
N PRO A 154 -1.44 -55.87 -7.55
CA PRO A 154 -0.25 -55.32 -6.93
C PRO A 154 0.11 -53.95 -7.49
N VAL A 155 0.37 -52.97 -6.59
CA VAL A 155 0.78 -51.63 -6.95
C VAL A 155 1.95 -51.16 -6.09
N VAL A 156 2.77 -50.24 -6.61
CA VAL A 156 3.81 -49.53 -5.85
C VAL A 156 3.24 -48.27 -5.21
N GLY A 157 2.06 -47.84 -5.61
CA GLY A 157 1.35 -46.69 -5.04
C GLY A 157 0.31 -46.10 -6.00
N TYR A 158 -0.11 -44.85 -5.71
CA TYR A 158 -1.13 -44.17 -6.44
C TYR A 158 -0.67 -42.75 -6.83
N ASN A 159 -1.08 -42.30 -7.99
CA ASN A 159 -0.95 -40.93 -8.39
C ASN A 159 -2.32 -40.21 -8.28
N VAL A 160 -2.29 -38.99 -7.77
CA VAL A 160 -3.47 -38.13 -7.59
C VAL A 160 -3.39 -36.96 -8.55
N TYR A 161 -4.50 -36.67 -9.17
CA TYR A 161 -4.60 -35.63 -10.18
C TYR A 161 -5.74 -34.68 -9.87
N ARG A 162 -5.55 -33.40 -10.20
CA ARG A 162 -6.53 -32.31 -9.98
C ARG A 162 -6.72 -31.51 -11.24
N GLY A 163 -7.95 -31.09 -11.49
CA GLY A 163 -8.33 -30.10 -12.51
C GLY A 163 -9.32 -29.09 -11.95
N THR A 164 -9.53 -28.03 -12.69
CA THR A 164 -10.57 -27.00 -12.41
C THR A 164 -11.77 -27.12 -13.33
N GLN A 165 -11.78 -28.11 -14.22
CA GLN A 165 -12.90 -28.44 -15.11
C GLN A 165 -13.28 -29.90 -14.95
N SER A 166 -14.58 -30.18 -14.99
CA SER A 166 -15.09 -31.56 -15.02
C SER A 166 -14.61 -32.28 -16.27
N GLY A 167 -14.05 -33.48 -16.11
CA GLY A 167 -13.46 -34.25 -17.21
C GLY A 167 -12.02 -33.86 -17.57
N GLY A 168 -11.43 -32.90 -16.87
CA GLY A 168 -10.03 -32.44 -17.08
C GLY A 168 -9.90 -31.23 -18.00
N PRO A 169 -8.67 -30.81 -18.33
CA PRO A 169 -7.42 -31.51 -18.08
C PRO A 169 -7.05 -31.60 -16.61
N TYR A 170 -6.35 -32.67 -16.24
CA TYR A 170 -5.87 -32.91 -14.88
C TYR A 170 -4.36 -32.76 -14.78
N GLN A 171 -3.91 -32.18 -13.68
CA GLN A 171 -2.50 -32.05 -13.31
C GLN A 171 -2.18 -32.96 -12.14
N LYS A 172 -1.05 -33.67 -12.23
CA LYS A 172 -0.55 -34.55 -11.17
C LYS A 172 -0.12 -33.72 -9.95
N LEU A 173 -0.55 -34.16 -8.76
CA LEU A 173 -0.28 -33.46 -7.50
C LEU A 173 0.95 -34.01 -6.76
N ASN A 174 1.16 -35.32 -6.79
CA ASN A 174 2.25 -35.99 -6.06
C ASN A 174 3.45 -36.28 -6.99
N PRO A 175 4.70 -35.94 -6.57
CA PRO A 175 5.90 -36.15 -7.39
C PRO A 175 6.26 -37.63 -7.58
N SER A 176 5.92 -38.48 -6.61
CA SER A 176 6.13 -39.93 -6.62
C SER A 176 4.85 -40.65 -6.18
N PRO A 177 4.65 -41.92 -6.60
CA PRO A 177 3.49 -42.70 -6.20
C PRO A 177 3.35 -42.77 -4.67
N GLN A 178 2.13 -42.48 -4.18
CA GLN A 178 1.79 -42.52 -2.76
C GLN A 178 1.41 -43.95 -2.35
N PRO A 179 2.03 -44.56 -1.33
CA PRO A 179 1.75 -45.94 -0.99
C PRO A 179 0.38 -46.19 -0.35
N GLY A 180 -0.22 -45.13 0.26
CA GLY A 180 -1.54 -45.25 0.90
C GLY A 180 -2.70 -44.89 -0.02
N THR A 181 -3.91 -45.11 0.47
CA THR A 181 -5.20 -44.84 -0.22
C THR A 181 -5.84 -43.49 0.20
N SER A 182 -5.00 -42.56 0.64
CA SER A 182 -5.47 -41.18 1.00
C SER A 182 -4.45 -40.15 0.60
N TYR A 183 -4.91 -38.94 0.35
CA TYR A 183 -4.09 -37.78 0.00
C TYR A 183 -4.75 -36.51 0.52
N THR A 184 -3.95 -35.57 0.99
CA THR A 184 -4.44 -34.23 1.38
C THR A 184 -3.89 -33.19 0.42
N ASP A 185 -4.76 -32.53 -0.32
CA ASP A 185 -4.41 -31.37 -1.13
C ASP A 185 -4.56 -30.10 -0.29
N ALA A 186 -3.45 -29.55 0.17
CA ALA A 186 -3.39 -28.30 0.93
C ALA A 186 -3.15 -27.05 0.05
N SER A 187 -3.19 -27.20 -1.29
CA SER A 187 -2.92 -26.12 -2.25
C SER A 187 -4.17 -25.57 -2.92
N VAL A 188 -5.35 -25.81 -2.34
CA VAL A 188 -6.63 -25.35 -2.84
C VAL A 188 -6.91 -23.90 -2.45
N GLN A 189 -7.70 -23.19 -3.26
CA GLN A 189 -8.03 -21.77 -3.07
C GLN A 189 -9.53 -21.58 -2.81
N SER A 190 -9.87 -20.63 -1.96
CA SER A 190 -11.26 -20.22 -1.69
C SER A 190 -12.01 -19.86 -2.97
N GLY A 191 -13.28 -20.23 -3.05
CA GLY A 191 -14.18 -19.93 -4.17
C GLY A 191 -13.99 -20.81 -5.41
N VAL A 192 -13.06 -21.78 -5.40
CA VAL A 192 -12.75 -22.63 -6.56
C VAL A 192 -13.33 -24.03 -6.38
N THR A 193 -13.92 -24.59 -7.45
CA THR A 193 -14.31 -26.00 -7.52
C THR A 193 -13.20 -26.80 -8.18
N TYR A 194 -12.72 -27.82 -7.49
CA TYR A 194 -11.72 -28.75 -7.98
C TYR A 194 -12.31 -30.13 -8.26
N PHE A 195 -11.75 -30.79 -9.27
CA PHE A 195 -12.13 -32.14 -9.71
C PHE A 195 -10.89 -33.03 -9.58
N TYR A 196 -11.07 -34.21 -8.98
CA TYR A 196 -9.99 -35.13 -8.66
C TYR A 196 -10.22 -36.48 -9.26
N VAL A 197 -9.12 -37.11 -9.68
CA VAL A 197 -9.06 -38.50 -10.08
C VAL A 197 -7.76 -39.12 -9.54
N ALA A 198 -7.70 -40.44 -9.42
CA ALA A 198 -6.50 -41.16 -9.05
C ALA A 198 -6.19 -42.27 -10.07
N THR A 199 -4.92 -42.68 -10.12
CA THR A 199 -4.46 -43.86 -10.85
C THR A 199 -3.72 -44.80 -9.92
N ALA A 200 -3.81 -46.07 -10.15
CA ALA A 200 -2.93 -47.10 -9.52
C ALA A 200 -1.67 -47.23 -10.37
N VAL A 201 -0.52 -47.32 -9.72
CA VAL A 201 0.79 -47.46 -10.39
C VAL A 201 1.32 -48.87 -10.14
N ALA A 202 1.43 -49.65 -11.20
CA ALA A 202 1.96 -51.03 -11.14
C ALA A 202 3.48 -51.08 -10.86
N PRO A 203 4.05 -52.24 -10.49
CA PRO A 203 5.48 -52.38 -10.26
C PRO A 203 6.39 -52.01 -11.44
N ASP A 204 5.89 -52.08 -12.65
CA ASP A 204 6.58 -51.65 -13.88
C ASP A 204 6.41 -50.16 -14.19
N LEU A 205 5.82 -49.40 -13.24
CA LEU A 205 5.54 -47.98 -13.29
C LEU A 205 4.46 -47.56 -14.32
N VAL A 206 3.71 -48.52 -14.86
CA VAL A 206 2.57 -48.23 -15.73
C VAL A 206 1.37 -47.82 -14.87
N GLU A 207 0.69 -46.73 -15.27
CA GLU A 207 -0.51 -46.25 -14.59
C GLU A 207 -1.79 -46.87 -15.16
N SER A 208 -2.74 -47.13 -14.27
CA SER A 208 -4.09 -47.53 -14.67
C SER A 208 -4.83 -46.36 -15.34
N PRO A 209 -5.96 -46.59 -16.00
CA PRO A 209 -6.92 -45.52 -16.29
C PRO A 209 -7.30 -44.74 -15.02
N HIS A 210 -7.76 -43.51 -15.20
CA HIS A 210 -8.27 -42.69 -14.11
C HIS A 210 -9.44 -43.38 -13.39
N SER A 211 -9.51 -43.19 -12.08
CA SER A 211 -10.68 -43.53 -11.27
C SER A 211 -11.92 -42.75 -11.71
N ASN A 212 -13.09 -43.06 -11.13
CA ASN A 212 -14.19 -42.12 -11.12
C ASN A 212 -13.76 -40.76 -10.56
N GLN A 213 -14.34 -39.70 -11.13
CA GLN A 213 -14.11 -38.31 -10.71
C GLN A 213 -14.88 -38.00 -9.43
N THR A 214 -14.26 -37.26 -8.51
CA THR A 214 -14.93 -36.58 -7.41
C THR A 214 -14.67 -35.08 -7.50
N SER A 215 -15.46 -34.25 -6.78
CA SER A 215 -15.27 -32.81 -6.76
C SER A 215 -15.37 -32.24 -5.35
N ALA A 216 -14.69 -31.11 -5.13
CA ALA A 216 -14.79 -30.33 -3.91
C ALA A 216 -14.87 -28.82 -4.26
N THR A 217 -15.88 -28.14 -3.74
CA THR A 217 -16.00 -26.68 -3.83
C THR A 217 -15.44 -26.08 -2.52
N ILE A 218 -14.48 -25.21 -2.66
CA ILE A 218 -13.82 -24.56 -1.52
C ILE A 218 -14.61 -23.30 -1.15
N PRO A 219 -15.04 -23.14 0.12
CA PRO A 219 -15.82 -21.99 0.55
C PRO A 219 -15.06 -20.65 0.46
#